data_13468d8d983c09825d1014d30d1e4ac4
#
_entry.id   13468d8d983c09825d1014d30d1e4ac4
#
_cell.length_a   1.000
_cell.length_b   1.000
_cell.length_c   1.000
_cell.angle_alpha   90.00
_cell.angle_beta   90.00
_cell.angle_gamma   90.00
#
_symmetry.space_group_name_H-M   'P 1'
#
loop_
_entity.id
_entity.type
_entity.pdbx_description
1 polymer ?
#
loop_
_entity_poly.entity_id
_entity_poly.type
_entity_poly.pdbx_seq_one_letter_code
_entity_poly.pdbx_strand_id
1 'polypeptide(L)'
;MTIKKEPVDVVIVGFGWAGSLMAMELASTGLKIVALERGEQRDTYPDFAYPRIVDELTYGVRLKLFQNISKESVTVRHTTKDTALPYRRMGSFLPGDGVGGAGVHWNGLLWRPLEADLRLKTVVTEKYGASFIPGDMTLQDYPFTYSEMEPYFDKFERICGASGQAGNLNGERIDGGNPFEAQRANPFPTKPLLYQYSAMLFEKTAKEMGYNPFPGPAAICTEAYTNPYGVALGVCNYCGFCEKFGCYNYSKASPQTTIIPALRQYDNFELRCKSHVLRVNKDSSGKLATGVTYIDENGREVEQPASVVILSAFQLHNVRLLLLSKIGQPYNPETGEGVVGKNYAYQMLGGAKLFFNEKTWFNHFAATGASGAYIDNYNSENFDHAGVGFIGGSTVSAHVTGGRPIEQTVTPKSAPKWGTGWKKAIRDSYLHNMSIGVSSSVMPYKQCYLDLDPTYKDGYGLPLLRMTFDWQQNELRMTQFMAGKTESMVTPVFATPILTTSWLA
;
A
#
# COMPACT_ATOMS: atom_id res chain seq x y z
N MET A 1 30.34 24.69 4.02
CA MET A 1 30.92 23.79 5.03
C MET A 1 29.86 22.81 5.48
N THR A 2 30.14 21.53 5.45
CA THR A 2 29.26 20.48 5.98
C THR A 2 29.24 20.54 7.50
N ILE A 3 28.05 20.58 8.10
CA ILE A 3 27.89 20.59 9.57
C ILE A 3 27.99 19.16 10.05
N LYS A 4 28.90 18.87 10.98
CA LYS A 4 28.99 17.54 11.59
C LYS A 4 28.27 17.53 12.94
N LYS A 5 27.37 16.56 13.14
CA LYS A 5 26.64 16.32 14.38
C LYS A 5 27.40 15.35 15.28
N GLU A 6 27.05 15.35 16.57
CA GLU A 6 27.52 14.33 17.52
C GLU A 6 27.07 12.94 17.08
N PRO A 7 27.92 11.90 17.26
CA PRO A 7 27.59 10.53 16.93
C PRO A 7 26.39 10.01 17.74
N VAL A 8 25.62 9.11 17.11
CA VAL A 8 24.53 8.36 17.75
C VAL A 8 24.70 6.87 17.49
N ASP A 9 23.99 6.04 18.24
CA ASP A 9 24.03 4.59 18.03
C ASP A 9 23.32 4.21 16.75
N VAL A 10 22.12 4.78 16.51
CA VAL A 10 21.27 4.44 15.37
C VAL A 10 20.77 5.69 14.66
N VAL A 11 20.92 5.73 13.34
CA VAL A 11 20.18 6.67 12.49
C VAL A 11 19.14 5.92 11.64
N ILE A 12 17.90 6.39 11.65
CA ILE A 12 16.80 5.84 10.86
C ILE A 12 16.47 6.81 9.75
N VAL A 13 16.51 6.35 8.49
CA VAL A 13 16.21 7.16 7.30
C VAL A 13 14.79 6.88 6.84
N GLY A 14 13.92 7.88 6.95
CA GLY A 14 12.48 7.79 6.69
C GLY A 14 11.68 7.36 7.93
N PHE A 15 10.59 8.09 8.20
CA PHE A 15 9.81 7.87 9.43
C PHE A 15 8.33 7.58 9.11
N GLY A 16 8.12 6.57 8.24
CA GLY A 16 6.84 5.90 8.00
C GLY A 16 6.60 4.75 9.00
N TRP A 17 5.76 3.78 8.64
CA TRP A 17 5.48 2.61 9.47
C TRP A 17 6.74 1.86 9.90
N ALA A 18 7.59 1.48 8.95
CA ALA A 18 8.79 0.72 9.25
C ALA A 18 9.74 1.48 10.19
N GLY A 19 10.04 2.76 9.88
CA GLY A 19 10.93 3.57 10.70
C GLY A 19 10.42 3.82 12.11
N SER A 20 9.12 4.08 12.27
CA SER A 20 8.52 4.30 13.59
C SER A 20 8.46 3.01 14.43
N LEU A 21 8.17 1.85 13.82
CA LEU A 21 8.22 0.56 14.51
C LEU A 21 9.65 0.23 14.97
N MET A 22 10.65 0.39 14.09
CA MET A 22 12.05 0.15 14.44
C MET A 22 12.51 1.09 15.57
N ALA A 23 12.14 2.37 15.51
CA ALA A 23 12.43 3.32 16.58
C ALA A 23 11.80 2.90 17.91
N MET A 24 10.54 2.44 17.90
CA MET A 24 9.85 2.00 19.11
C MET A 24 10.48 0.76 19.75
N GLU A 25 10.85 -0.23 18.94
CA GLU A 25 11.53 -1.44 19.43
C GLU A 25 12.91 -1.11 20.02
N LEU A 26 13.64 -0.18 19.39
CA LEU A 26 14.99 0.21 19.84
C LEU A 26 14.99 1.20 21.01
N ALA A 27 13.97 2.04 21.15
CA ALA A 27 13.92 3.05 22.21
C ALA A 27 14.02 2.46 23.62
N SER A 28 13.42 1.28 23.84
CA SER A 28 13.47 0.57 25.13
C SER A 28 14.85 0.01 25.48
N THR A 29 15.78 -0.04 24.51
CA THR A 29 17.15 -0.60 24.73
C THR A 29 18.13 0.43 25.32
N GLY A 30 17.75 1.70 25.38
CA GLY A 30 18.61 2.80 25.82
C GLY A 30 19.57 3.32 24.75
N LEU A 31 19.55 2.77 23.53
CA LEU A 31 20.35 3.27 22.40
C LEU A 31 19.91 4.68 22.02
N LYS A 32 20.88 5.54 21.69
CA LYS A 32 20.62 6.90 21.19
C LYS A 32 20.19 6.86 19.74
N ILE A 33 18.96 7.25 19.44
CA ILE A 33 18.31 7.11 18.12
C ILE A 33 17.98 8.47 17.53
N VAL A 34 18.36 8.68 16.28
CA VAL A 34 17.93 9.83 15.48
C VAL A 34 17.19 9.33 14.25
N ALA A 35 15.94 9.75 14.07
CA ALA A 35 15.18 9.53 12.85
C ALA A 35 15.19 10.79 11.97
N LEU A 36 15.44 10.61 10.68
CA LEU A 36 15.48 11.67 9.68
C LEU A 36 14.30 11.49 8.70
N GLU A 37 13.39 12.46 8.71
CA GLU A 37 12.26 12.49 7.78
C GLU A 37 12.35 13.71 6.86
N ARG A 38 12.22 13.50 5.56
CA ARG A 38 12.35 14.60 4.58
C ARG A 38 11.20 15.60 4.61
N GLY A 39 10.01 15.14 4.94
CA GLY A 39 8.82 15.98 4.97
C GLY A 39 8.57 16.61 6.35
N GLU A 40 7.39 17.17 6.49
CA GLU A 40 6.96 17.90 7.70
C GLU A 40 6.29 16.98 8.72
N GLN A 41 6.28 17.40 9.98
CA GLN A 41 5.42 16.85 11.01
C GLN A 41 3.98 17.33 10.76
N ARG A 42 3.05 16.38 10.74
CA ARG A 42 1.61 16.63 10.78
C ARG A 42 0.96 15.61 11.71
N ASP A 43 0.15 16.08 12.61
CA ASP A 43 -0.53 15.26 13.60
C ASP A 43 -2.05 15.30 13.40
N THR A 44 -2.77 14.35 13.99
CA THR A 44 -4.24 14.36 13.93
C THR A 44 -4.77 15.70 14.44
N TYR A 45 -4.32 16.18 15.60
CA TYR A 45 -4.52 17.56 16.04
C TYR A 45 -3.17 18.31 15.99
N PRO A 46 -3.09 19.49 15.38
CA PRO A 46 -4.21 20.30 14.84
C PRO A 46 -4.48 20.11 13.33
N ASP A 47 -3.75 19.20 12.62
CA ASP A 47 -3.72 19.22 11.15
C ASP A 47 -4.93 18.58 10.49
N PHE A 48 -5.45 17.47 11.04
CA PHE A 48 -6.54 16.71 10.46
C PHE A 48 -7.86 16.87 11.22
N ALA A 49 -7.83 17.25 12.51
CA ALA A 49 -8.99 17.35 13.36
C ALA A 49 -9.75 18.68 13.19
N TYR A 50 -11.02 18.68 13.66
CA TYR A 50 -11.81 19.89 13.77
C TYR A 50 -11.04 20.99 14.57
N PRO A 51 -11.10 22.26 14.17
CA PRO A 51 -12.02 22.87 13.17
C PRO A 51 -11.48 22.91 11.74
N ARG A 52 -10.48 22.13 11.40
CA ARG A 52 -9.97 22.07 10.02
C ARG A 52 -11.06 21.54 9.08
N ILE A 53 -11.19 22.21 7.93
CA ILE A 53 -12.10 21.75 6.88
C ILE A 53 -11.51 20.52 6.22
N VAL A 54 -12.30 19.44 6.20
CA VAL A 54 -11.96 18.21 5.48
C VAL A 54 -12.76 18.20 4.19
N ASP A 55 -12.05 18.30 3.08
CA ASP A 55 -12.59 18.20 1.73
C ASP A 55 -11.58 17.47 0.82
N GLU A 56 -11.96 17.21 -0.42
CA GLU A 56 -11.16 16.46 -1.39
C GLU A 56 -9.81 17.12 -1.74
N LEU A 57 -9.63 18.40 -1.50
CA LEU A 57 -8.40 19.13 -1.78
C LEU A 57 -7.41 19.08 -0.60
N THR A 58 -7.86 18.61 0.57
CA THR A 58 -7.05 18.64 1.81
C THR A 58 -5.74 17.88 1.63
N TYR A 59 -5.77 16.69 1.06
CA TYR A 59 -4.58 15.84 0.96
C TYR A 59 -3.53 16.35 -0.02
N GLY A 60 -3.92 16.71 -1.24
CA GLY A 60 -2.99 17.06 -2.32
C GLY A 60 -2.60 18.53 -2.31
N VAL A 61 -3.55 19.42 -2.11
CA VAL A 61 -3.37 20.87 -2.24
C VAL A 61 -3.04 21.53 -0.92
N ARG A 62 -3.85 21.27 0.13
CA ARG A 62 -3.73 21.97 1.40
C ARG A 62 -2.65 21.42 2.31
N LEU A 63 -2.57 20.11 2.47
CA LEU A 63 -1.63 19.48 3.40
C LEU A 63 -0.41 18.85 2.73
N LYS A 64 -0.42 18.72 1.40
CA LYS A 64 0.71 18.18 0.63
C LYS A 64 1.24 16.86 1.22
N LEU A 65 0.34 15.93 1.47
CA LEU A 65 0.67 14.64 2.09
C LEU A 65 1.48 13.71 1.17
N PHE A 66 1.54 14.03 -0.12
CA PHE A 66 2.25 13.23 -1.12
C PHE A 66 3.52 13.92 -1.58
N GLN A 67 4.46 13.10 -2.01
CA GLN A 67 5.68 13.54 -2.66
C GLN A 67 5.39 14.53 -3.79
N ASN A 68 6.14 15.61 -3.81
CA ASN A 68 6.03 16.60 -4.87
C ASN A 68 6.79 16.13 -6.12
N ILE A 69 6.06 15.59 -7.09
CA ILE A 69 6.61 15.06 -8.36
C ILE A 69 7.29 16.13 -9.24
N SER A 70 7.12 17.42 -8.95
CA SER A 70 7.86 18.48 -9.66
C SER A 70 9.29 18.65 -9.14
N LYS A 71 9.57 18.22 -7.92
CA LYS A 71 10.89 18.30 -7.29
C LYS A 71 11.66 16.99 -7.39
N GLU A 72 10.96 15.89 -7.19
CA GLU A 72 11.50 14.55 -7.23
C GLU A 72 10.47 13.60 -7.82
N SER A 73 10.89 12.74 -8.71
CA SER A 73 10.07 11.75 -9.38
C SER A 73 10.88 10.50 -9.66
N VAL A 74 10.25 9.52 -10.24
CA VAL A 74 10.93 8.40 -10.92
C VAL A 74 10.83 8.61 -12.41
N THR A 75 11.80 8.12 -13.18
CA THR A 75 11.64 7.98 -14.63
C THR A 75 11.13 6.58 -14.96
N VAL A 76 10.28 6.45 -15.96
CA VAL A 76 9.66 5.19 -16.35
C VAL A 76 9.90 4.91 -17.81
N ARG A 77 10.20 3.66 -18.13
CA ARG A 77 10.22 3.11 -19.50
C ARG A 77 9.67 1.68 -19.46
N HIS A 78 9.14 1.20 -20.57
CA HIS A 78 8.64 -0.18 -20.67
C HIS A 78 9.75 -1.17 -20.92
N THR A 79 10.69 -0.84 -21.81
CA THR A 79 11.83 -1.70 -22.16
C THR A 79 13.15 -0.91 -22.13
N THR A 80 14.28 -1.61 -22.21
CA THR A 80 15.60 -0.98 -22.32
C THR A 80 15.81 -0.20 -23.61
N LYS A 81 14.97 -0.42 -24.63
CA LYS A 81 15.03 0.28 -25.92
C LYS A 81 14.29 1.63 -25.90
N ASP A 82 13.43 1.82 -24.90
CA ASP A 82 12.64 3.04 -24.79
C ASP A 82 13.41 4.14 -24.05
N THR A 83 13.10 5.38 -24.41
CA THR A 83 13.54 6.54 -23.62
C THR A 83 12.76 6.63 -22.34
N ALA A 84 13.43 6.62 -21.19
CA ALA A 84 12.79 6.84 -19.89
C ALA A 84 12.34 8.30 -19.76
N LEU A 85 11.13 8.52 -19.27
CA LEU A 85 10.56 9.86 -19.07
C LEU A 85 10.14 10.04 -17.60
N PRO A 86 10.30 11.25 -17.04
CA PRO A 86 9.85 11.55 -15.68
C PRO A 86 8.34 11.32 -15.54
N TYR A 87 7.97 10.55 -14.53
CA TYR A 87 6.57 10.33 -14.17
C TYR A 87 5.96 11.61 -13.59
N ARG A 88 4.88 12.10 -14.20
CA ARG A 88 4.29 13.40 -13.88
C ARG A 88 2.81 13.33 -13.49
N ARG A 89 2.30 12.14 -13.21
CA ARG A 89 0.90 11.96 -12.78
C ARG A 89 0.84 11.54 -11.32
N MET A 90 0.00 12.18 -10.53
CA MET A 90 -0.46 11.61 -9.27
C MET A 90 -1.43 10.47 -9.59
N GLY A 91 -1.21 9.29 -9.05
CA GLY A 91 -2.04 8.13 -9.33
C GLY A 91 -1.44 6.86 -8.74
N SER A 92 -0.72 6.10 -9.53
CA SER A 92 -0.15 4.80 -9.13
C SER A 92 0.92 4.91 -8.04
N PHE A 93 1.69 5.99 -8.01
CA PHE A 93 2.70 6.24 -6.98
C PHE A 93 2.28 7.40 -6.10
N LEU A 94 1.93 7.10 -4.85
CA LEU A 94 1.58 8.09 -3.83
C LEU A 94 2.48 7.93 -2.60
N PRO A 95 3.82 8.06 -2.73
CA PRO A 95 4.70 8.06 -1.57
C PRO A 95 4.33 9.19 -0.64
N GLY A 96 4.28 8.90 0.66
CA GLY A 96 4.04 9.94 1.66
C GLY A 96 5.18 10.95 1.70
N ASP A 97 4.84 12.20 2.01
CA ASP A 97 5.81 13.27 2.26
C ASP A 97 5.56 13.86 3.64
N GLY A 98 6.26 13.34 4.63
CA GLY A 98 6.16 13.72 6.03
C GLY A 98 6.16 12.55 6.99
N VAL A 99 6.20 12.90 8.25
CA VAL A 99 6.16 11.96 9.36
C VAL A 99 4.96 11.03 9.24
N GLY A 100 5.19 9.73 9.41
CA GLY A 100 4.19 8.69 9.21
C GLY A 100 4.11 8.15 7.78
N GLY A 101 4.72 8.84 6.80
CA GLY A 101 4.79 8.39 5.41
C GLY A 101 3.41 8.09 4.83
N ALA A 102 3.32 7.05 3.99
CA ALA A 102 2.05 6.59 3.41
C ALA A 102 1.04 6.07 4.47
N GLY A 103 1.50 5.72 5.68
CA GLY A 103 0.62 5.34 6.79
C GLY A 103 -0.35 6.42 7.23
N VAL A 104 -0.09 7.69 6.92
CA VAL A 104 -1.02 8.79 7.20
C VAL A 104 -2.25 8.73 6.30
N HIS A 105 -2.05 8.49 5.01
CA HIS A 105 -3.07 8.66 3.97
C HIS A 105 -3.53 7.35 3.29
N TRP A 106 -3.09 6.19 3.77
CA TRP A 106 -3.55 4.90 3.29
C TRP A 106 -5.05 4.68 3.57
N ASN A 107 -5.64 3.69 2.96
CA ASN A 107 -7.06 3.37 3.15
C ASN A 107 -7.33 2.61 4.46
N GLY A 108 -6.30 2.04 5.10
CA GLY A 108 -6.43 1.25 6.32
C GLY A 108 -6.67 -0.24 6.08
N LEU A 109 -6.69 -0.72 4.85
CA LEU A 109 -6.83 -2.15 4.57
C LEU A 109 -5.57 -2.91 5.05
N LEU A 110 -5.76 -3.95 5.84
CA LEU A 110 -4.67 -4.66 6.52
C LEU A 110 -4.78 -6.16 6.32
N TRP A 111 -4.13 -6.67 5.28
CA TRP A 111 -4.07 -8.08 4.94
C TRP A 111 -2.92 -8.80 5.65
N ARG A 112 -3.16 -10.07 6.03
CA ARG A 112 -2.09 -11.04 6.18
C ARG A 112 -1.90 -11.77 4.85
N PRO A 113 -0.66 -12.15 4.47
CA PRO A 113 -0.46 -13.01 3.31
C PRO A 113 -1.12 -14.38 3.54
N LEU A 114 -1.53 -15.05 2.49
CA LEU A 114 -1.83 -16.47 2.54
C LEU A 114 -0.52 -17.26 2.74
N GLU A 115 -0.60 -18.45 3.29
CA GLU A 115 0.59 -19.29 3.53
C GLU A 115 1.35 -19.57 2.22
N ALA A 116 0.61 -19.86 1.15
CA ALA A 116 1.17 -20.08 -0.18
C ALA A 116 1.91 -18.86 -0.75
N ASP A 117 1.52 -17.64 -0.41
CA ASP A 117 2.18 -16.41 -0.91
C ASP A 117 3.64 -16.32 -0.47
N LEU A 118 3.97 -16.84 0.71
CA LEU A 118 5.33 -16.82 1.23
C LEU A 118 6.22 -17.93 0.62
N ARG A 119 5.61 -18.96 0.06
CA ARG A 119 6.29 -20.11 -0.54
C ARG A 119 5.80 -20.42 -1.95
N LEU A 120 5.42 -19.40 -2.70
CA LEU A 120 4.73 -19.56 -3.97
C LEU A 120 5.54 -20.36 -5.01
N LYS A 121 6.87 -20.18 -5.06
CA LYS A 121 7.72 -20.97 -5.93
C LYS A 121 7.67 -22.46 -5.60
N THR A 122 7.84 -22.82 -4.32
CA THR A 122 7.77 -24.21 -3.86
C THR A 122 6.40 -24.80 -4.16
N VAL A 123 5.32 -24.12 -3.74
CA VAL A 123 3.94 -24.62 -3.91
C VAL A 123 3.60 -24.85 -5.38
N VAL A 124 3.93 -23.91 -6.27
CA VAL A 124 3.70 -24.05 -7.72
C VAL A 124 4.54 -25.20 -8.30
N THR A 125 5.80 -25.34 -7.88
CA THR A 125 6.69 -26.39 -8.36
C THR A 125 6.20 -27.79 -7.93
N GLU A 126 5.76 -27.95 -6.69
CA GLU A 126 5.25 -29.20 -6.15
C GLU A 126 3.93 -29.61 -6.81
N LYS A 127 3.04 -28.65 -7.07
CA LYS A 127 1.69 -28.90 -7.59
C LYS A 127 1.65 -29.09 -9.11
N TYR A 128 2.44 -28.31 -9.86
CA TYR A 128 2.37 -28.24 -11.33
C TYR A 128 3.69 -28.58 -12.02
N GLY A 129 4.78 -28.76 -11.28
CA GLY A 129 6.14 -28.97 -11.82
C GLY A 129 6.90 -27.68 -12.11
N ALA A 130 8.23 -27.75 -12.09
CA ALA A 130 9.11 -26.59 -12.28
C ALA A 130 8.94 -25.89 -13.64
N SER A 131 8.55 -26.61 -14.68
CA SER A 131 8.31 -26.08 -16.03
C SER A 131 7.06 -25.19 -16.12
N PHE A 132 6.21 -25.18 -15.08
CA PHE A 132 5.04 -24.30 -15.02
C PHE A 132 5.44 -22.84 -14.80
N ILE A 133 6.62 -22.59 -14.18
CA ILE A 133 7.15 -21.26 -13.96
C ILE A 133 7.87 -20.78 -15.23
N PRO A 134 7.44 -19.67 -15.86
CA PRO A 134 8.11 -19.10 -17.04
C PRO A 134 9.59 -18.81 -16.79
N GLY A 135 10.46 -19.05 -17.79
CA GLY A 135 11.91 -18.94 -17.63
C GLY A 135 12.47 -17.53 -17.41
N ASP A 136 11.69 -16.50 -17.70
CA ASP A 136 11.99 -15.09 -17.43
C ASP A 136 11.46 -14.61 -16.07
N MET A 137 10.54 -15.37 -15.45
CA MET A 137 10.03 -15.10 -14.11
C MET A 137 11.08 -15.50 -13.05
N THR A 138 11.36 -14.59 -12.15
CA THR A 138 12.39 -14.76 -11.10
C THR A 138 11.79 -15.05 -9.73
N LEU A 139 10.69 -15.83 -9.73
CA LEU A 139 9.96 -16.18 -8.53
C LEU A 139 10.85 -16.86 -7.50
N GLN A 140 10.76 -16.43 -6.25
CA GLN A 140 11.49 -16.95 -5.09
C GLN A 140 10.56 -17.08 -3.90
N ASP A 141 10.83 -18.03 -3.03
CA ASP A 141 10.19 -18.09 -1.73
C ASP A 141 10.80 -17.05 -0.78
N TYR A 142 10.01 -16.57 0.16
CA TYR A 142 10.54 -15.80 1.28
C TYR A 142 11.37 -16.70 2.20
N PRO A 143 12.38 -16.15 2.90
CA PRO A 143 13.26 -16.93 3.77
C PRO A 143 12.63 -17.29 5.13
N PHE A 144 11.32 -17.13 5.27
CA PHE A 144 10.54 -17.42 6.47
C PHE A 144 9.16 -17.98 6.11
N THR A 145 8.57 -18.69 7.03
CA THR A 145 7.23 -19.28 6.93
C THR A 145 6.17 -18.36 7.52
N TYR A 146 4.90 -18.66 7.24
CA TYR A 146 3.79 -17.93 7.84
C TYR A 146 3.79 -18.07 9.39
N SER A 147 4.05 -19.28 9.91
CA SER A 147 4.06 -19.54 11.36
C SER A 147 5.15 -18.77 12.09
N GLU A 148 6.30 -18.56 11.47
CA GLU A 148 7.36 -17.70 12.03
C GLU A 148 6.96 -16.22 12.05
N MET A 149 6.13 -15.79 11.09
CA MET A 149 5.68 -14.39 10.97
C MET A 149 4.38 -14.09 11.73
N GLU A 150 3.58 -15.11 12.05
CA GLU A 150 2.27 -14.94 12.70
C GLU A 150 2.31 -14.06 13.96
N PRO A 151 3.25 -14.24 14.91
CA PRO A 151 3.33 -13.39 16.11
C PRO A 151 3.56 -11.90 15.80
N TYR A 152 4.25 -11.60 14.70
CA TYR A 152 4.52 -10.23 14.27
C TYR A 152 3.31 -9.61 13.57
N PHE A 153 2.55 -10.40 12.80
CA PHE A 153 1.26 -9.97 12.26
C PHE A 153 0.28 -9.65 13.38
N ASP A 154 0.14 -10.54 14.38
CA ASP A 154 -0.70 -10.31 15.56
C ASP A 154 -0.27 -9.05 16.33
N LYS A 155 1.03 -8.88 16.56
CA LYS A 155 1.57 -7.69 17.22
C LYS A 155 1.19 -6.41 16.48
N PHE A 156 1.34 -6.39 15.14
CA PHE A 156 1.01 -5.22 14.33
C PHE A 156 -0.50 -4.93 14.33
N GLU A 157 -1.34 -5.95 14.21
CA GLU A 157 -2.79 -5.80 14.32
C GLU A 157 -3.20 -5.19 15.66
N ARG A 158 -2.57 -5.63 16.77
CA ARG A 158 -2.81 -5.07 18.10
C ARG A 158 -2.32 -3.63 18.23
N ILE A 159 -1.17 -3.29 17.67
CA ILE A 159 -0.69 -1.90 17.63
C ILE A 159 -1.70 -1.00 16.89
N CYS A 160 -2.28 -1.49 15.81
CA CYS A 160 -3.25 -0.77 14.99
C CYS A 160 -4.67 -0.75 15.56
N GLY A 161 -5.01 -1.62 16.53
CA GLY A 161 -6.40 -1.84 16.94
C GLY A 161 -7.25 -2.36 15.78
N ALA A 162 -6.69 -3.31 15.01
CA ALA A 162 -7.28 -3.78 13.78
C ALA A 162 -8.67 -4.40 13.99
N SER A 163 -9.56 -4.18 13.01
CA SER A 163 -10.89 -4.76 12.96
C SER A 163 -10.99 -5.84 11.89
N GLY A 164 -11.77 -6.88 12.16
CA GLY A 164 -11.97 -7.98 11.22
C GLY A 164 -12.68 -9.16 11.82
N GLN A 165 -12.93 -10.16 10.98
CA GLN A 165 -13.45 -11.48 11.37
C GLN A 165 -12.39 -12.53 11.05
N ALA A 166 -11.89 -13.22 12.08
CA ALA A 166 -10.98 -14.34 11.88
C ALA A 166 -11.68 -15.48 11.11
N GLY A 167 -11.00 -16.07 10.15
CA GLY A 167 -11.49 -17.24 9.40
C GLY A 167 -10.87 -18.55 9.88
N ASN A 168 -9.75 -18.48 10.60
CA ASN A 168 -9.06 -19.65 11.14
C ASN A 168 -8.39 -19.29 12.48
N LEU A 169 -9.00 -19.68 13.57
CA LEU A 169 -8.50 -19.39 14.91
C LEU A 169 -7.98 -20.69 15.56
N ASN A 170 -6.68 -20.76 15.83
CA ASN A 170 -6.02 -21.92 16.41
C ASN A 170 -6.27 -23.25 15.65
N GLY A 171 -6.46 -23.18 14.31
CA GLY A 171 -6.76 -24.33 13.46
C GLY A 171 -8.24 -24.61 13.29
N GLU A 172 -9.12 -23.93 14.03
CA GLU A 172 -10.58 -24.03 13.87
C GLU A 172 -11.09 -23.01 12.85
N ARG A 173 -11.89 -23.49 11.89
CA ARG A 173 -12.55 -22.60 10.91
C ARG A 173 -13.69 -21.85 11.57
N ILE A 174 -13.73 -20.54 11.34
CA ILE A 174 -14.72 -19.63 11.91
C ILE A 174 -15.59 -19.08 10.79
N ASP A 175 -16.89 -19.24 10.93
CA ASP A 175 -17.87 -18.75 9.95
C ASP A 175 -17.82 -17.22 9.82
N GLY A 176 -17.97 -16.75 8.58
CA GLY A 176 -17.98 -15.33 8.26
C GLY A 176 -16.62 -14.69 8.13
N GLY A 177 -15.53 -15.42 8.43
CA GLY A 177 -14.15 -15.01 8.13
C GLY A 177 -13.66 -15.56 6.79
N ASN A 178 -12.41 -15.23 6.43
CA ASN A 178 -11.79 -15.75 5.23
C ASN A 178 -11.47 -17.25 5.38
N PRO A 179 -12.11 -18.17 4.63
CA PRO A 179 -11.87 -19.60 4.78
C PRO A 179 -10.49 -20.04 4.31
N PHE A 180 -9.79 -19.20 3.57
CA PHE A 180 -8.44 -19.44 3.06
C PHE A 180 -7.35 -18.88 3.98
N GLU A 181 -7.75 -18.13 5.03
CA GLU A 181 -6.83 -17.56 5.99
C GLU A 181 -5.97 -18.66 6.65
N ALA A 182 -4.67 -18.41 6.73
CA ALA A 182 -3.78 -19.25 7.52
C ALA A 182 -4.11 -19.13 9.03
N GLN A 183 -3.66 -20.11 9.81
CA GLN A 183 -3.94 -20.13 11.24
C GLN A 183 -3.42 -18.88 11.93
N ARG A 184 -4.26 -18.28 12.76
CA ARG A 184 -3.93 -17.19 13.67
C ARG A 184 -4.14 -17.61 15.13
N ALA A 185 -3.31 -17.08 16.02
CA ALA A 185 -3.39 -17.40 17.46
C ALA A 185 -4.51 -16.61 18.17
N ASN A 186 -4.82 -15.41 17.70
CA ASN A 186 -5.75 -14.49 18.37
C ASN A 186 -6.80 -13.93 17.39
N PRO A 187 -8.02 -13.60 17.88
CA PRO A 187 -8.98 -12.85 17.08
C PRO A 187 -8.47 -11.43 16.80
N PHE A 188 -9.13 -10.73 15.87
CA PHE A 188 -8.87 -9.30 15.68
C PHE A 188 -9.18 -8.50 16.95
N PRO A 189 -8.42 -7.43 17.22
CA PRO A 189 -8.63 -6.57 18.39
C PRO A 189 -10.02 -5.95 18.49
N THR A 190 -10.63 -5.61 17.35
CA THR A 190 -11.98 -5.02 17.29
C THR A 190 -12.85 -5.71 16.23
N LYS A 191 -14.18 -5.57 16.34
CA LYS A 191 -15.14 -6.19 15.44
C LYS A 191 -15.04 -5.69 14.00
N PRO A 192 -15.54 -6.45 13.00
CA PRO A 192 -15.54 -6.00 11.60
C PRO A 192 -16.22 -4.63 11.42
N LEU A 193 -15.77 -3.89 10.42
CA LEU A 193 -16.45 -2.68 9.96
C LEU A 193 -17.85 -3.00 9.42
N LEU A 194 -18.79 -2.08 9.60
CA LEU A 194 -20.14 -2.20 9.04
C LEU A 194 -20.09 -2.11 7.52
N TYR A 195 -20.90 -2.92 6.86
CA TYR A 195 -21.05 -2.90 5.42
C TYR A 195 -21.89 -1.71 4.94
N GLN A 196 -21.48 -1.12 3.83
CA GLN A 196 -22.36 -0.31 2.99
C GLN A 196 -23.29 -1.22 2.17
N TYR A 197 -24.35 -0.65 1.63
CA TYR A 197 -25.33 -1.40 0.83
C TYR A 197 -24.71 -2.13 -0.37
N SER A 198 -23.72 -1.55 -1.01
CA SER A 198 -22.96 -2.20 -2.10
C SER A 198 -22.24 -3.47 -1.65
N ALA A 199 -21.64 -3.45 -0.45
CA ALA A 199 -20.98 -4.62 0.12
C ALA A 199 -21.99 -5.71 0.50
N MET A 200 -23.16 -5.33 1.04
CA MET A 200 -24.24 -6.28 1.35
C MET A 200 -24.79 -6.96 0.10
N LEU A 201 -24.96 -6.21 -0.99
CA LEU A 201 -25.38 -6.78 -2.28
C LEU A 201 -24.35 -7.75 -2.83
N PHE A 202 -23.06 -7.38 -2.79
CA PHE A 202 -21.98 -8.23 -3.24
C PHE A 202 -21.88 -9.51 -2.39
N GLU A 203 -21.95 -9.40 -1.06
CA GLU A 203 -21.91 -10.55 -0.15
C GLU A 203 -23.05 -11.53 -0.46
N LYS A 204 -24.28 -11.02 -0.58
CA LYS A 204 -25.44 -11.84 -0.93
C LYS A 204 -25.20 -12.61 -2.22
N THR A 205 -24.78 -11.91 -3.27
CA THR A 205 -24.51 -12.50 -4.57
C THR A 205 -23.43 -13.55 -4.53
N ALA A 206 -22.30 -13.21 -3.89
CA ALA A 206 -21.17 -14.12 -3.77
C ALA A 206 -21.61 -15.43 -3.09
N LYS A 207 -22.42 -15.35 -2.02
CA LYS A 207 -22.99 -16.54 -1.34
C LYS A 207 -23.92 -17.34 -2.26
N GLU A 208 -24.80 -16.68 -3.01
CA GLU A 208 -25.71 -17.35 -3.96
C GLU A 208 -24.96 -18.04 -5.09
N MET A 209 -23.76 -17.56 -5.44
CA MET A 209 -22.86 -18.18 -6.41
C MET A 209 -21.92 -19.24 -5.82
N GLY A 210 -22.01 -19.54 -4.52
CA GLY A 210 -21.16 -20.52 -3.84
C GLY A 210 -19.77 -20.01 -3.47
N TYR A 211 -19.54 -18.68 -3.48
CA TYR A 211 -18.30 -18.09 -2.98
C TYR A 211 -18.36 -17.86 -1.47
N ASN A 212 -17.20 -17.55 -0.88
CA ASN A 212 -17.04 -17.36 0.55
C ASN A 212 -16.69 -15.90 0.86
N PRO A 213 -17.66 -14.99 0.88
CA PRO A 213 -17.40 -13.58 1.18
C PRO A 213 -17.12 -13.37 2.67
N PHE A 214 -16.22 -12.46 2.96
CA PHE A 214 -15.82 -12.06 4.31
C PHE A 214 -15.59 -10.54 4.41
N PRO A 215 -15.66 -9.93 5.62
CA PRO A 215 -15.38 -8.52 5.82
C PRO A 215 -13.88 -8.24 5.67
N GLY A 216 -13.53 -7.17 4.96
CA GLY A 216 -12.14 -6.76 4.80
C GLY A 216 -11.47 -6.42 6.15
N PRO A 217 -10.31 -7.02 6.44
CA PRO A 217 -9.55 -6.67 7.64
C PRO A 217 -9.00 -5.24 7.53
N ALA A 218 -9.10 -4.48 8.61
CA ALA A 218 -8.78 -3.06 8.58
C ALA A 218 -8.01 -2.59 9.82
N ALA A 219 -7.01 -1.76 9.62
CA ALA A 219 -6.36 -1.00 10.68
C ALA A 219 -7.20 0.24 11.05
N ILE A 220 -8.48 0.01 11.38
CA ILE A 220 -9.47 1.03 11.73
C ILE A 220 -10.30 0.49 12.90
N CYS A 221 -10.21 1.14 14.06
CA CYS A 221 -10.94 0.72 15.25
C CYS A 221 -12.44 0.94 15.10
N THR A 222 -13.23 -0.08 15.42
CA THR A 222 -14.69 -0.03 15.48
C THR A 222 -15.24 0.14 16.89
N GLU A 223 -14.36 -0.02 17.89
CA GLU A 223 -14.65 0.14 19.32
C GLU A 223 -13.51 0.96 19.96
N ALA A 224 -13.74 1.53 21.14
CA ALA A 224 -12.69 2.19 21.89
C ALA A 224 -11.60 1.16 22.26
N TYR A 225 -10.36 1.46 21.95
CA TYR A 225 -9.26 0.51 22.09
C TYR A 225 -8.00 1.21 22.62
N THR A 226 -7.30 0.58 23.52
CA THR A 226 -5.96 1.02 23.94
C THR A 226 -4.93 0.00 23.43
N ASN A 227 -3.97 0.46 22.65
CA ASN A 227 -2.98 -0.42 22.06
C ASN A 227 -1.90 -0.86 23.07
N PRO A 228 -1.02 -1.84 22.73
CA PRO A 228 0.02 -2.32 23.63
C PRO A 228 1.02 -1.27 24.13
N TYR A 229 1.10 -0.12 23.47
CA TYR A 229 1.93 1.01 23.90
C TYR A 229 1.21 2.00 24.82
N GLY A 230 -0.02 1.68 25.26
CA GLY A 230 -0.83 2.56 26.10
C GLY A 230 -1.50 3.71 25.37
N VAL A 231 -1.50 3.72 24.04
CA VAL A 231 -2.11 4.77 23.25
C VAL A 231 -3.58 4.45 22.97
N ALA A 232 -4.47 5.37 23.35
CA ALA A 232 -5.91 5.25 23.11
C ALA A 232 -6.26 5.59 21.65
N LEU A 233 -7.04 4.72 20.99
CA LEU A 233 -7.57 4.89 19.64
C LEU A 233 -9.07 5.17 19.69
N GLY A 234 -9.54 6.03 18.78
CA GLY A 234 -10.95 6.41 18.67
C GLY A 234 -11.79 5.41 17.88
N VAL A 235 -13.10 5.58 17.89
CA VAL A 235 -14.07 4.76 17.15
C VAL A 235 -14.34 5.37 15.78
N CYS A 236 -14.35 4.55 14.72
CA CYS A 236 -14.66 5.01 13.37
C CYS A 236 -16.11 5.51 13.26
N ASN A 237 -16.29 6.67 12.65
CA ASN A 237 -17.61 7.28 12.40
C ASN A 237 -17.99 7.28 10.91
N TYR A 238 -17.30 6.50 10.07
CA TYR A 238 -17.65 6.31 8.66
C TYR A 238 -17.70 7.59 7.83
N CYS A 239 -16.79 8.53 8.06
CA CYS A 239 -16.79 9.85 7.43
C CYS A 239 -16.42 9.86 5.92
N GLY A 240 -15.90 8.77 5.36
CA GLY A 240 -15.49 8.68 3.95
C GLY A 240 -14.15 9.32 3.60
N PHE A 241 -13.34 9.73 4.59
CA PHE A 241 -12.05 10.39 4.38
C PHE A 241 -10.88 9.56 4.95
N CYS A 242 -10.72 8.31 4.49
CA CYS A 242 -9.58 7.47 4.88
C CYS A 242 -8.47 7.50 3.83
N GLU A 243 -8.78 7.03 2.63
CA GLU A 243 -7.83 6.98 1.52
C GLU A 243 -7.47 8.37 1.05
N LYS A 244 -6.18 8.67 1.02
CA LYS A 244 -5.57 9.96 0.71
C LYS A 244 -5.74 11.05 1.79
N PHE A 245 -6.25 10.70 2.98
CA PHE A 245 -6.46 11.67 4.07
C PHE A 245 -5.86 11.19 5.39
N GLY A 246 -5.47 12.11 6.27
CA GLY A 246 -5.24 11.85 7.69
C GLY A 246 -6.58 11.63 8.42
N CYS A 247 -6.58 10.72 9.40
CA CYS A 247 -7.78 10.47 10.21
C CYS A 247 -7.95 11.57 11.25
N TYR A 248 -9.13 12.16 11.35
CA TYR A 248 -9.38 13.25 12.28
C TYR A 248 -9.83 12.80 13.68
N ASN A 249 -10.27 11.56 13.83
CA ASN A 249 -10.82 11.03 15.09
C ASN A 249 -10.01 9.88 15.69
N TYR A 250 -8.76 9.70 15.27
CA TYR A 250 -7.83 8.69 15.81
C TYR A 250 -8.25 7.23 15.58
N SER A 251 -9.23 6.92 14.75
CA SER A 251 -9.71 5.55 14.54
C SER A 251 -8.91 4.78 13.49
N LYS A 252 -8.46 5.43 12.41
CA LYS A 252 -7.58 4.80 11.43
C LYS A 252 -6.14 4.87 11.93
N ALA A 253 -5.50 3.71 12.03
CA ALA A 253 -4.11 3.62 12.47
C ALA A 253 -3.16 4.31 11.51
N SER A 254 -2.22 5.01 12.08
CA SER A 254 -1.05 5.62 11.45
C SER A 254 0.06 5.70 12.50
N PRO A 255 1.32 5.92 12.13
CA PRO A 255 2.35 6.17 13.13
C PRO A 255 1.98 7.27 14.13
N GLN A 256 1.29 8.35 13.67
CA GLN A 256 0.83 9.46 14.51
C GLN A 256 -0.20 9.04 15.57
N THR A 257 -1.07 8.10 15.24
CA THR A 257 -2.15 7.69 16.14
C THR A 257 -1.79 6.51 17.01
N THR A 258 -0.71 5.77 16.70
CA THR A 258 -0.41 4.47 17.36
C THR A 258 0.95 4.39 18.05
N ILE A 259 2.01 4.94 17.47
CA ILE A 259 3.40 4.72 17.91
C ILE A 259 4.02 6.01 18.41
N ILE A 260 3.95 7.09 17.66
CA ILE A 260 4.63 8.35 17.96
C ILE A 260 4.26 8.92 19.34
N PRO A 261 2.99 8.87 19.80
CA PRO A 261 2.66 9.35 21.14
C PRO A 261 3.42 8.64 22.27
N ALA A 262 3.62 7.33 22.15
CA ALA A 262 4.42 6.56 23.12
C ALA A 262 5.92 6.85 22.94
N LEU A 263 6.40 6.92 21.70
CA LEU A 263 7.81 7.14 21.39
C LEU A 263 8.33 8.51 21.87
N ARG A 264 7.47 9.53 21.89
CA ARG A 264 7.80 10.86 22.44
C ARG A 264 8.13 10.89 23.93
N GLN A 265 7.88 9.79 24.66
CA GLN A 265 8.20 9.67 26.08
C GLN A 265 9.64 9.19 26.34
N TYR A 266 10.38 8.85 25.28
CA TYR A 266 11.76 8.37 25.38
C TYR A 266 12.77 9.49 25.12
N ASP A 267 13.59 9.81 26.11
CA ASP A 267 14.61 10.88 26.02
C ASP A 267 15.78 10.53 25.09
N ASN A 268 15.97 9.24 24.78
CA ASN A 268 17.01 8.74 23.88
C ASN A 268 16.58 8.71 22.40
N PHE A 269 15.39 9.24 22.07
CA PHE A 269 14.87 9.33 20.69
C PHE A 269 14.72 10.79 20.24
N GLU A 270 15.26 11.10 19.07
CA GLU A 270 15.10 12.39 18.38
C GLU A 270 14.55 12.22 16.98
N LEU A 271 13.51 12.98 16.61
CA LEU A 271 12.98 13.06 15.24
C LEU A 271 13.33 14.41 14.62
N ARG A 272 14.02 14.38 13.50
CA ARG A 272 14.34 15.56 12.68
C ARG A 272 13.54 15.51 11.38
N CYS A 273 12.58 16.43 11.26
CA CYS A 273 11.82 16.66 10.03
C CYS A 273 12.60 17.55 9.05
N LYS A 274 12.09 17.64 7.80
CA LYS A 274 12.74 18.43 6.71
C LYS A 274 14.22 18.08 6.52
N SER A 275 14.54 16.81 6.73
CA SER A 275 15.90 16.26 6.69
C SER A 275 16.00 15.25 5.55
N HIS A 276 16.40 15.73 4.36
CA HIS A 276 16.45 14.91 3.15
C HIS A 276 17.81 14.21 3.02
N VAL A 277 17.83 12.89 3.24
CA VAL A 277 19.06 12.09 3.18
C VAL A 277 19.52 11.93 1.72
N LEU A 278 20.75 12.30 1.44
CA LEU A 278 21.37 12.23 0.12
C LEU A 278 22.14 10.92 -0.10
N ARG A 279 22.82 10.42 0.94
CA ARG A 279 23.66 9.23 0.88
C ARG A 279 23.93 8.64 2.25
N VAL A 280 24.27 7.35 2.25
CA VAL A 280 24.88 6.65 3.39
C VAL A 280 26.40 6.84 3.28
N ASN A 281 27.02 7.30 4.37
CA ASN A 281 28.46 7.46 4.47
C ASN A 281 29.11 6.11 4.80
N LYS A 282 30.30 5.88 4.30
CA LYS A 282 31.07 4.66 4.52
C LYS A 282 32.46 4.98 5.02
N ASP A 283 33.06 4.01 5.69
CA ASP A 283 34.46 4.05 6.08
C ASP A 283 35.41 4.01 4.85
N SER A 284 36.69 4.17 5.08
CA SER A 284 37.71 4.15 4.00
C SER A 284 37.78 2.82 3.27
N SER A 285 37.37 1.71 3.87
CA SER A 285 37.30 0.39 3.24
C SER A 285 36.08 0.24 2.33
N GLY A 286 35.06 1.09 2.50
CA GLY A 286 33.77 1.01 1.83
C GLY A 286 32.84 -0.12 2.31
N LYS A 287 33.23 -0.82 3.38
CA LYS A 287 32.51 -2.01 3.90
C LYS A 287 31.55 -1.70 5.04
N LEU A 288 31.82 -0.65 5.82
CA LEU A 288 31.01 -0.27 6.98
C LEU A 288 30.32 1.06 6.74
N ALA A 289 29.02 1.14 7.07
CA ALA A 289 28.32 2.40 7.16
C ALA A 289 28.78 3.16 8.41
N THR A 290 29.02 4.47 8.28
CA THR A 290 29.48 5.35 9.36
C THR A 290 28.48 6.46 9.70
N GLY A 291 27.33 6.47 9.06
CA GLY A 291 26.30 7.47 9.22
C GLY A 291 25.66 7.86 7.90
N VAL A 292 25.07 9.04 7.85
CA VAL A 292 24.43 9.59 6.64
C VAL A 292 24.76 11.06 6.45
N THR A 293 24.64 11.52 5.21
CA THR A 293 24.64 12.95 4.87
C THR A 293 23.25 13.35 4.39
N TYR A 294 22.72 14.44 4.92
CA TYR A 294 21.40 14.95 4.58
C TYR A 294 21.40 16.48 4.41
N ILE A 295 20.37 17.00 3.75
CA ILE A 295 20.07 18.44 3.69
C ILE A 295 19.03 18.74 4.78
N ASP A 296 19.34 19.75 5.61
CA ASP A 296 18.44 20.22 6.67
C ASP A 296 17.38 21.22 6.15
N GLU A 297 16.50 21.67 7.03
CA GLU A 297 15.44 22.64 6.71
C GLU A 297 15.94 23.99 6.17
N ASN A 298 17.20 24.34 6.44
CA ASN A 298 17.86 25.56 5.98
C ASN A 298 18.66 25.37 4.68
N GLY A 299 18.56 24.18 4.05
CA GLY A 299 19.29 23.85 2.83
C GLY A 299 20.79 23.56 3.05
N ARG A 300 21.21 23.33 4.29
CA ARG A 300 22.63 23.06 4.63
C ARG A 300 22.91 21.56 4.60
N GLU A 301 24.09 21.19 4.09
CA GLU A 301 24.56 19.82 4.17
C GLU A 301 25.03 19.49 5.59
N VAL A 302 24.49 18.40 6.15
CA VAL A 302 24.74 17.92 7.51
C VAL A 302 25.18 16.47 7.47
N GLU A 303 26.24 16.15 8.20
CA GLU A 303 26.68 14.78 8.46
C GLU A 303 26.18 14.33 9.84
N GLN A 304 25.45 13.21 9.89
CA GLN A 304 25.06 12.52 11.12
C GLN A 304 25.85 11.21 11.20
N PRO A 305 26.91 11.14 12.02
CA PRO A 305 27.59 9.89 12.32
C PRO A 305 26.70 8.94 13.11
N ALA A 306 26.77 7.65 12.80
CA ALA A 306 26.05 6.61 13.51
C ALA A 306 26.74 5.26 13.40
N SER A 307 26.58 4.40 14.43
CA SER A 307 27.08 3.02 14.40
C SER A 307 26.23 2.11 13.51
N VAL A 308 24.91 2.39 13.44
CA VAL A 308 23.93 1.65 12.64
C VAL A 308 23.10 2.61 11.79
N VAL A 309 22.89 2.28 10.51
CA VAL A 309 22.03 3.01 9.59
C VAL A 309 20.89 2.10 9.16
N ILE A 310 19.63 2.51 9.45
CA ILE A 310 18.42 1.79 9.06
C ILE A 310 17.75 2.56 7.92
N LEU A 311 17.57 1.90 6.77
CA LEU A 311 16.86 2.47 5.62
C LEU A 311 15.38 2.05 5.64
N SER A 312 14.49 3.01 5.86
CA SER A 312 13.04 2.82 5.92
C SER A 312 12.26 3.91 5.15
N ALA A 313 12.91 4.44 4.09
CA ALA A 313 12.41 5.57 3.30
C ALA A 313 11.51 5.14 2.13
N PHE A 314 10.78 4.05 2.22
CA PHE A 314 10.02 3.42 1.16
C PHE A 314 10.91 2.68 0.13
N GLN A 315 10.36 1.63 -0.47
CA GLN A 315 11.08 0.73 -1.39
C GLN A 315 11.91 1.46 -2.46
N LEU A 316 11.29 2.37 -3.22
CA LEU A 316 11.95 3.07 -4.32
C LEU A 316 13.10 3.96 -3.81
N HIS A 317 12.88 4.66 -2.70
CA HIS A 317 13.92 5.54 -2.13
C HIS A 317 15.04 4.75 -1.47
N ASN A 318 14.74 3.60 -0.83
CA ASN A 318 15.79 2.73 -0.29
C ASN A 318 16.71 2.20 -1.39
N VAL A 319 16.14 1.73 -2.51
CA VAL A 319 16.93 1.28 -3.66
C VAL A 319 17.76 2.43 -4.22
N ARG A 320 17.17 3.61 -4.40
CA ARG A 320 17.90 4.79 -4.88
C ARG A 320 19.06 5.17 -3.96
N LEU A 321 18.86 5.18 -2.65
CA LEU A 321 19.90 5.47 -1.66
C LEU A 321 21.06 4.45 -1.70
N LEU A 322 20.75 3.15 -1.82
CA LEU A 322 21.76 2.11 -1.98
C LEU A 322 22.60 2.34 -3.24
N LEU A 323 21.95 2.61 -4.38
CA LEU A 323 22.62 2.89 -5.65
C LEU A 323 23.50 4.15 -5.58
N LEU A 324 22.97 5.27 -5.06
CA LEU A 324 23.70 6.53 -4.89
C LEU A 324 24.88 6.39 -3.93
N SER A 325 24.75 5.56 -2.90
CA SER A 325 25.79 5.30 -1.90
C SER A 325 26.77 4.21 -2.32
N LYS A 326 26.53 3.57 -3.49
CA LYS A 326 27.33 2.43 -3.98
C LYS A 326 27.41 1.31 -2.94
N ILE A 327 26.25 0.91 -2.42
CA ILE A 327 26.08 -0.18 -1.46
C ILE A 327 25.40 -1.35 -2.18
N GLY A 328 26.03 -2.52 -2.12
CA GLY A 328 25.61 -3.70 -2.87
C GLY A 328 25.93 -3.60 -4.37
N GLN A 329 25.72 -4.69 -5.08
CA GLN A 329 25.93 -4.75 -6.53
C GLN A 329 24.63 -4.36 -7.25
N PRO A 330 24.65 -3.31 -8.10
CA PRO A 330 23.52 -2.97 -8.96
C PRO A 330 23.14 -4.14 -9.85
N TYR A 331 21.85 -4.34 -10.07
CA TYR A 331 21.36 -5.39 -10.94
C TYR A 331 21.66 -5.10 -12.40
N ASN A 332 22.20 -6.10 -13.10
CA ASN A 332 22.37 -6.09 -14.56
C ASN A 332 21.40 -7.10 -15.19
N PRO A 333 20.38 -6.64 -15.96
CA PRO A 333 19.37 -7.53 -16.56
C PRO A 333 19.94 -8.43 -17.67
N GLU A 334 21.09 -8.09 -18.29
CA GLU A 334 21.71 -8.87 -19.36
C GLU A 334 22.46 -10.08 -18.77
N THR A 335 23.23 -9.89 -17.70
CA THR A 335 24.00 -10.97 -17.06
C THR A 335 23.21 -11.66 -15.94
N GLY A 336 22.18 -11.01 -15.39
CA GLY A 336 21.44 -11.48 -14.22
C GLY A 336 22.17 -11.27 -12.89
N GLU A 337 23.34 -10.63 -12.91
CA GLU A 337 24.15 -10.36 -11.73
C GLU A 337 23.66 -9.15 -10.95
N GLY A 338 24.00 -9.13 -9.66
CA GLY A 338 23.60 -8.07 -8.75
C GLY A 338 22.18 -8.25 -8.22
N VAL A 339 21.88 -7.55 -7.12
CA VAL A 339 20.59 -7.68 -6.41
C VAL A 339 19.91 -6.33 -6.17
N VAL A 340 20.66 -5.22 -6.18
CA VAL A 340 20.09 -3.90 -5.89
C VAL A 340 19.32 -3.39 -7.10
N GLY A 341 18.01 -3.29 -6.96
CA GLY A 341 17.08 -2.89 -8.02
C GLY A 341 16.45 -4.04 -8.80
N LYS A 342 16.84 -5.31 -8.51
CA LYS A 342 16.27 -6.50 -9.14
C LYS A 342 14.82 -6.72 -8.74
N ASN A 343 14.04 -7.42 -9.59
CA ASN A 343 12.72 -7.96 -9.28
C ASN A 343 11.67 -6.89 -8.89
N TYR A 344 11.69 -5.74 -9.55
CA TYR A 344 10.62 -4.78 -9.32
C TYR A 344 9.29 -5.38 -9.75
N ALA A 345 8.33 -5.37 -8.83
CA ALA A 345 6.94 -5.78 -9.07
C ALA A 345 6.00 -4.68 -8.54
N TYR A 346 4.82 -4.58 -9.13
CA TYR A 346 3.78 -3.64 -8.73
C TYR A 346 2.50 -4.40 -8.34
N GLN A 347 1.37 -3.77 -8.25
CA GLN A 347 0.07 -4.42 -8.09
C GLN A 347 -0.78 -4.13 -9.31
N MET A 348 -1.55 -5.13 -9.77
CA MET A 348 -2.50 -4.95 -10.85
C MET A 348 -3.90 -4.75 -10.27
N LEU A 349 -4.56 -3.67 -10.66
CA LEU A 349 -5.90 -3.33 -10.23
C LEU A 349 -6.83 -3.36 -11.43
N GLY A 350 -8.01 -3.91 -11.25
CA GLY A 350 -9.04 -3.98 -12.26
C GLY A 350 -10.43 -3.94 -11.63
N GLY A 351 -11.44 -4.18 -12.45
CA GLY A 351 -12.80 -4.30 -11.94
C GLY A 351 -13.88 -3.79 -12.87
N ALA A 352 -15.09 -3.78 -12.37
CA ALA A 352 -16.27 -3.33 -13.10
C ALA A 352 -17.00 -2.23 -12.31
N LYS A 353 -17.50 -1.23 -13.02
CA LYS A 353 -18.42 -0.24 -12.47
C LYS A 353 -19.84 -0.55 -12.96
N LEU A 354 -20.76 -0.66 -12.04
CA LEU A 354 -22.13 -1.03 -12.26
C LEU A 354 -23.04 0.18 -12.07
N PHE A 355 -23.93 0.41 -13.01
CA PHE A 355 -24.90 1.50 -12.94
C PHE A 355 -26.30 0.95 -12.80
N PHE A 356 -27.09 1.55 -11.94
CA PHE A 356 -28.45 1.16 -11.59
C PHE A 356 -29.45 2.22 -12.01
N ASN A 357 -30.72 1.85 -12.01
CA ASN A 357 -31.81 2.80 -12.21
C ASN A 357 -31.99 3.69 -10.95
N GLU A 358 -32.83 4.71 -11.08
CA GLU A 358 -33.11 5.69 -10.03
C GLU A 358 -33.77 5.11 -8.76
N LYS A 359 -34.23 3.85 -8.77
CA LYS A 359 -34.80 3.18 -7.61
C LYS A 359 -33.75 2.57 -6.69
N THR A 360 -32.54 2.37 -7.20
CA THR A 360 -31.40 1.81 -6.44
C THR A 360 -30.43 2.92 -6.09
N TRP A 361 -30.27 3.19 -4.82
CA TRP A 361 -29.46 4.29 -4.30
C TRP A 361 -28.37 3.82 -3.36
N PHE A 362 -27.17 4.39 -3.48
CA PHE A 362 -25.98 4.07 -2.66
C PHE A 362 -25.49 5.33 -1.95
N ASN A 363 -25.34 5.25 -0.62
CA ASN A 363 -24.72 6.32 0.14
C ASN A 363 -23.21 6.20 0.13
N HIS A 364 -22.56 6.86 -0.82
CA HIS A 364 -21.09 6.88 -0.89
C HIS A 364 -20.44 7.76 0.18
N PHE A 365 -21.20 8.59 0.88
CA PHE A 365 -20.65 9.51 1.89
C PHE A 365 -20.47 8.85 3.26
N ALA A 366 -21.24 7.80 3.58
CA ALA A 366 -21.03 6.98 4.76
C ALA A 366 -20.12 5.80 4.43
N ALA A 367 -18.82 5.98 4.56
CA ALA A 367 -17.82 5.02 4.11
C ALA A 367 -16.56 5.02 4.98
N THR A 368 -15.76 3.96 4.84
CA THR A 368 -14.38 3.91 5.33
C THR A 368 -13.47 3.35 4.25
N GLY A 369 -12.16 3.55 4.40
CA GLY A 369 -11.20 3.11 3.40
C GLY A 369 -11.14 1.60 3.16
N ALA A 370 -11.55 0.79 4.13
CA ALA A 370 -11.43 -0.66 4.10
C ALA A 370 -12.77 -1.40 4.28
N SER A 371 -13.88 -0.68 4.49
CA SER A 371 -15.19 -1.32 4.63
C SER A 371 -15.66 -1.90 3.31
N GLY A 372 -15.90 -3.21 3.31
CA GLY A 372 -16.37 -3.93 2.13
C GLY A 372 -16.41 -5.43 2.35
N ALA A 373 -17.06 -6.13 1.42
CA ALA A 373 -17.04 -7.58 1.34
C ALA A 373 -16.01 -8.03 0.30
N TYR A 374 -15.29 -9.10 0.61
CA TYR A 374 -14.15 -9.62 -0.17
C TYR A 374 -14.32 -11.12 -0.38
N ILE A 375 -13.79 -11.64 -1.48
CA ILE A 375 -13.63 -13.07 -1.71
C ILE A 375 -12.21 -13.37 -2.18
N ASP A 376 -11.64 -14.45 -1.67
CA ASP A 376 -10.30 -14.95 -2.02
C ASP A 376 -10.32 -16.28 -2.78
N ASN A 377 -11.49 -16.68 -3.30
CA ASN A 377 -11.65 -17.93 -4.05
C ASN A 377 -10.75 -18.02 -5.29
N TYR A 378 -10.29 -16.89 -5.81
CA TYR A 378 -9.37 -16.81 -6.96
C TYR A 378 -8.02 -16.22 -6.59
N ASN A 379 -7.68 -16.15 -5.30
CA ASN A 379 -6.42 -15.60 -4.83
C ASN A 379 -5.39 -16.68 -4.61
N SER A 380 -4.12 -16.43 -5.01
CA SER A 380 -2.99 -17.34 -4.86
C SER A 380 -3.35 -18.77 -5.31
N GLU A 381 -3.09 -19.80 -4.49
CA GLU A 381 -3.34 -21.22 -4.76
C GLU A 381 -4.71 -21.74 -4.27
N ASN A 382 -5.65 -20.86 -4.03
CA ASN A 382 -7.01 -21.22 -3.57
C ASN A 382 -7.87 -21.89 -4.67
N PHE A 383 -7.38 -21.90 -5.91
CA PHE A 383 -8.02 -22.57 -7.04
C PHE A 383 -6.98 -23.32 -7.89
N ASP A 384 -7.44 -24.14 -8.83
CA ASP A 384 -6.56 -24.88 -9.72
C ASP A 384 -6.07 -24.02 -10.90
N HIS A 385 -4.75 -23.94 -11.05
CA HIS A 385 -4.08 -23.22 -12.15
C HIS A 385 -3.87 -24.07 -13.41
N ALA A 386 -4.17 -25.37 -13.38
CA ALA A 386 -4.07 -26.21 -14.57
C ALA A 386 -4.95 -25.66 -15.69
N GLY A 387 -4.34 -25.35 -16.83
CA GLY A 387 -5.06 -24.87 -18.02
C GLY A 387 -5.42 -23.37 -18.07
N VAL A 388 -5.22 -22.59 -16.99
CA VAL A 388 -5.47 -21.13 -17.03
C VAL A 388 -4.27 -20.32 -17.53
N GLY A 389 -3.07 -20.89 -17.44
CA GLY A 389 -1.86 -20.36 -18.06
C GLY A 389 -1.26 -19.13 -17.35
N PHE A 390 -1.49 -18.98 -16.04
CA PHE A 390 -0.85 -17.97 -15.19
C PHE A 390 -0.64 -18.50 -13.77
N ILE A 391 0.21 -17.82 -13.00
CA ILE A 391 0.52 -18.05 -11.59
C ILE A 391 0.02 -16.87 -10.79
N GLY A 392 -0.33 -17.09 -9.51
CA GLY A 392 -0.88 -16.08 -8.63
C GLY A 392 -2.39 -15.99 -8.74
N GLY A 393 -2.98 -14.89 -8.29
CA GLY A 393 -4.43 -14.78 -8.27
C GLY A 393 -4.91 -13.39 -7.90
N SER A 394 -6.18 -13.32 -7.54
CA SER A 394 -6.83 -12.05 -7.29
C SER A 394 -7.84 -12.14 -6.16
N THR A 395 -7.84 -11.14 -5.30
CA THR A 395 -8.96 -10.83 -4.40
C THR A 395 -10.00 -10.01 -5.15
N VAL A 396 -11.27 -10.37 -5.03
CA VAL A 396 -12.39 -9.60 -5.58
C VAL A 396 -13.18 -8.95 -4.45
N SER A 397 -13.62 -7.72 -4.62
CA SER A 397 -14.27 -6.98 -3.56
C SER A 397 -15.32 -6.00 -4.05
N ALA A 398 -16.27 -5.67 -3.18
CA ALA A 398 -17.07 -4.46 -3.29
C ALA A 398 -16.85 -3.61 -2.04
N HIS A 399 -16.23 -2.46 -2.22
CA HIS A 399 -15.95 -1.53 -1.13
C HIS A 399 -16.15 -0.08 -1.60
N VAL A 400 -16.38 0.83 -0.64
CA VAL A 400 -16.54 2.26 -0.90
C VAL A 400 -15.61 3.02 0.01
N THR A 401 -14.67 3.76 -0.58
CA THR A 401 -13.67 4.55 0.16
C THR A 401 -14.13 5.97 0.49
N GLY A 402 -15.27 6.40 -0.04
CA GLY A 402 -15.90 7.70 0.21
C GLY A 402 -16.48 8.33 -1.05
N GLY A 403 -17.50 9.18 -0.87
CA GLY A 403 -18.04 10.03 -1.92
C GLY A 403 -17.16 11.25 -2.13
N ARG A 404 -16.52 11.34 -3.29
CA ARG A 404 -15.57 12.42 -3.64
C ARG A 404 -15.96 13.03 -4.98
N PRO A 405 -16.99 13.91 -5.02
CA PRO A 405 -17.57 14.40 -6.26
C PRO A 405 -16.64 15.28 -7.12
N ILE A 406 -15.62 15.89 -6.51
CA ILE A 406 -14.61 16.67 -7.25
C ILE A 406 -13.59 15.73 -7.91
N GLU A 407 -13.12 14.72 -7.20
CA GLU A 407 -12.11 13.78 -7.67
C GLU A 407 -12.69 12.73 -8.62
N GLN A 408 -13.90 12.23 -8.32
CA GLN A 408 -14.49 11.10 -9.01
C GLN A 408 -15.54 11.52 -10.02
N THR A 409 -15.23 11.35 -11.30
CA THR A 409 -16.20 11.48 -12.38
C THR A 409 -16.80 10.11 -12.68
N VAL A 410 -18.08 9.92 -12.39
CA VAL A 410 -18.76 8.65 -12.55
C VAL A 410 -19.86 8.76 -13.62
N THR A 411 -19.57 8.23 -14.81
CA THR A 411 -20.53 8.18 -15.93
C THR A 411 -20.45 6.85 -16.67
N PRO A 412 -21.57 6.33 -17.20
CA PRO A 412 -21.54 5.22 -18.15
C PRO A 412 -20.67 5.52 -19.36
N LYS A 413 -20.12 4.49 -20.02
CA LYS A 413 -19.32 4.66 -21.25
C LYS A 413 -20.09 5.35 -22.38
N SER A 414 -21.40 5.14 -22.45
CA SER A 414 -22.30 5.75 -23.42
C SER A 414 -22.58 7.22 -23.19
N ALA A 415 -22.21 7.76 -22.01
CA ALA A 415 -22.48 9.15 -21.67
C ALA A 415 -21.65 10.11 -22.55
N PRO A 416 -22.17 11.29 -22.87
CA PRO A 416 -21.39 12.36 -23.50
C PRO A 416 -20.14 12.67 -22.68
N LYS A 417 -19.06 13.06 -23.36
CA LYS A 417 -17.78 13.36 -22.70
C LYS A 417 -17.64 14.80 -22.19
N TRP A 418 -18.56 15.67 -22.53
CA TRP A 418 -18.57 17.10 -22.18
C TRP A 418 -19.96 17.73 -22.31
N GLY A 419 -20.10 18.96 -21.86
CA GLY A 419 -21.32 19.77 -21.98
C GLY A 419 -22.44 19.40 -21.00
N THR A 420 -23.65 19.86 -21.28
CA THR A 420 -24.83 19.66 -20.41
C THR A 420 -25.21 18.20 -20.28
N GLY A 421 -25.07 17.41 -21.36
CA GLY A 421 -25.33 15.97 -21.35
C GLY A 421 -24.38 15.22 -20.41
N TRP A 422 -23.11 15.58 -20.37
CA TRP A 422 -22.13 15.03 -19.43
C TRP A 422 -22.48 15.39 -17.97
N LYS A 423 -22.80 16.66 -17.70
CA LYS A 423 -23.23 17.10 -16.36
C LYS A 423 -24.48 16.36 -15.89
N LYS A 424 -25.45 16.15 -16.80
CA LYS A 424 -26.65 15.38 -16.50
C LYS A 424 -26.29 13.92 -16.18
N ALA A 425 -25.46 13.29 -16.98
CA ALA A 425 -25.03 11.91 -16.76
C ALA A 425 -24.30 11.71 -15.42
N ILE A 426 -23.43 12.65 -15.00
CA ILE A 426 -22.80 12.61 -13.68
C ILE A 426 -23.86 12.67 -12.58
N ARG A 427 -24.73 13.65 -12.60
CA ARG A 427 -25.78 13.82 -11.62
C ARG A 427 -26.67 12.57 -11.49
N ASP A 428 -27.08 12.02 -12.63
CA ASP A 428 -28.01 10.89 -12.68
C ASP A 428 -27.33 9.55 -12.32
N SER A 429 -25.99 9.48 -12.38
CA SER A 429 -25.23 8.24 -12.09
C SER A 429 -24.53 8.25 -10.74
N TYR A 430 -24.28 9.41 -10.14
CA TYR A 430 -23.36 9.53 -9.01
C TYR A 430 -23.77 8.69 -7.78
N LEU A 431 -25.06 8.68 -7.43
CA LEU A 431 -25.58 7.87 -6.31
C LEU A 431 -26.21 6.54 -6.77
N HIS A 432 -26.14 6.21 -8.04
CA HIS A 432 -26.74 5.02 -8.63
C HIS A 432 -25.69 4.09 -9.23
N ASN A 433 -24.56 3.97 -8.57
CA ASN A 433 -23.48 3.08 -9.03
C ASN A 433 -22.77 2.38 -7.86
N MET A 434 -22.18 1.24 -8.16
CA MET A 434 -21.20 0.58 -7.30
C MET A 434 -20.04 0.05 -8.14
N SER A 435 -18.94 -0.30 -7.48
CA SER A 435 -17.79 -0.93 -8.13
C SER A 435 -17.55 -2.31 -7.54
N ILE A 436 -17.17 -3.25 -8.41
CA ILE A 436 -16.51 -4.48 -8.02
C ILE A 436 -15.04 -4.31 -8.40
N GLY A 437 -14.16 -4.36 -7.41
CA GLY A 437 -12.72 -4.24 -7.58
C GLY A 437 -12.06 -5.61 -7.65
N VAL A 438 -11.00 -5.70 -8.43
CA VAL A 438 -10.11 -6.87 -8.54
C VAL A 438 -8.71 -6.39 -8.21
N SER A 439 -8.08 -6.98 -7.20
CA SER A 439 -6.69 -6.73 -6.83
C SER A 439 -5.87 -7.99 -7.08
N SER A 440 -4.95 -7.93 -8.01
CA SER A 440 -4.24 -9.09 -8.55
C SER A 440 -2.77 -9.08 -8.20
N SER A 441 -2.19 -10.29 -8.10
CA SER A 441 -0.76 -10.50 -7.93
C SER A 441 0.03 -10.01 -9.14
N VAL A 442 1.29 -9.62 -8.92
CA VAL A 442 2.26 -9.32 -9.97
C VAL A 442 3.54 -10.09 -9.66
N MET A 443 4.01 -10.85 -10.64
CA MET A 443 5.21 -11.67 -10.49
C MET A 443 6.49 -10.88 -10.78
N PRO A 444 7.63 -11.28 -10.19
CA PRO A 444 8.91 -10.67 -10.49
C PRO A 444 9.52 -11.24 -11.78
N TYR A 445 10.11 -10.35 -12.61
CA TYR A 445 10.73 -10.72 -13.88
C TYR A 445 12.13 -10.13 -14.05
N LYS A 446 12.98 -10.80 -14.83
CA LYS A 446 14.35 -10.35 -15.15
C LYS A 446 14.39 -8.96 -15.76
N GLN A 447 13.42 -8.62 -16.61
CA GLN A 447 13.32 -7.36 -17.33
C GLN A 447 12.68 -6.23 -16.51
N CYS A 448 12.08 -6.52 -15.34
CA CYS A 448 11.48 -5.52 -14.46
C CYS A 448 12.45 -5.17 -13.33
N TYR A 449 13.03 -3.96 -13.38
CA TYR A 449 14.10 -3.58 -12.45
C TYR A 449 14.20 -2.06 -12.26
N LEU A 450 14.99 -1.67 -11.27
CA LEU A 450 15.27 -0.29 -10.90
C LEU A 450 16.77 -0.01 -11.04
N ASP A 451 17.11 1.12 -11.65
CA ASP A 451 18.49 1.64 -11.73
C ASP A 451 18.51 3.18 -11.61
N LEU A 452 19.66 3.82 -11.81
CA LEU A 452 19.75 5.27 -11.82
C LEU A 452 19.63 5.81 -13.25
N ASP A 453 18.83 6.88 -13.43
CA ASP A 453 18.66 7.54 -14.71
C ASP A 453 19.93 8.33 -15.08
N PRO A 454 20.51 8.12 -16.27
CA PRO A 454 21.73 8.83 -16.69
C PRO A 454 21.50 10.29 -17.07
N THR A 455 20.25 10.68 -17.34
CA THR A 455 19.89 11.99 -17.88
C THR A 455 19.21 12.88 -16.85
N TYR A 456 18.18 12.35 -16.17
CA TYR A 456 17.33 13.13 -15.28
C TYR A 456 17.86 13.13 -13.84
N LYS A 457 17.82 14.32 -13.23
CA LYS A 457 18.29 14.57 -11.87
C LYS A 457 17.21 15.25 -11.03
N ASP A 458 17.30 15.10 -9.72
CA ASP A 458 16.47 15.82 -8.76
C ASP A 458 16.96 17.26 -8.52
N GLY A 459 16.29 17.96 -7.62
CA GLY A 459 16.64 19.34 -7.24
C GLY A 459 18.00 19.50 -6.54
N TYR A 460 18.64 18.40 -6.13
CA TYR A 460 19.98 18.36 -5.53
C TYR A 460 21.06 17.95 -6.51
N GLY A 461 20.70 17.74 -7.78
CA GLY A 461 21.63 17.33 -8.83
C GLY A 461 21.96 15.83 -8.84
N LEU A 462 21.24 15.01 -8.04
CA LEU A 462 21.44 13.57 -7.97
C LEU A 462 20.56 12.85 -9.01
N PRO A 463 21.04 11.75 -9.63
CA PRO A 463 20.25 10.97 -10.57
C PRO A 463 18.90 10.53 -9.99
N LEU A 464 17.83 10.62 -10.79
CA LEU A 464 16.56 10.04 -10.44
C LEU A 464 16.62 8.51 -10.48
N LEU A 465 15.74 7.85 -9.75
CA LEU A 465 15.52 6.42 -9.91
C LEU A 465 14.81 6.18 -11.24
N ARG A 466 15.31 5.23 -12.04
CA ARG A 466 14.68 4.79 -13.28
C ARG A 466 14.03 3.43 -13.08
N MET A 467 12.79 3.34 -13.49
CA MET A 467 12.01 2.12 -13.48
C MET A 467 11.89 1.57 -14.91
N THR A 468 12.32 0.34 -15.11
CA THR A 468 12.02 -0.43 -16.32
C THR A 468 10.96 -1.45 -15.94
N PHE A 469 9.73 -1.29 -16.46
CA PHE A 469 8.60 -2.13 -16.09
C PHE A 469 7.56 -2.19 -17.20
N ASP A 470 7.09 -3.40 -17.50
CA ASP A 470 5.93 -3.64 -18.36
C ASP A 470 5.14 -4.85 -17.87
N TRP A 471 3.83 -4.89 -18.20
CA TRP A 471 2.98 -6.02 -17.89
C TRP A 471 3.36 -7.24 -18.74
N GLN A 472 3.47 -8.40 -18.08
CA GLN A 472 3.87 -9.63 -18.74
C GLN A 472 2.64 -10.51 -19.03
N GLN A 473 2.84 -11.58 -19.79
CA GLN A 473 1.74 -12.44 -20.26
C GLN A 473 0.99 -13.11 -19.09
N ASN A 474 1.66 -13.37 -17.97
CA ASN A 474 1.04 -13.90 -16.77
C ASN A 474 -0.07 -12.98 -16.25
N GLU A 475 0.26 -11.71 -16.06
CA GLU A 475 -0.66 -10.69 -15.54
C GLU A 475 -1.79 -10.40 -16.53
N LEU A 476 -1.48 -10.36 -17.82
CA LEU A 476 -2.49 -10.13 -18.86
C LEU A 476 -3.51 -11.28 -18.94
N ARG A 477 -3.06 -12.55 -18.88
CA ARG A 477 -3.95 -13.71 -18.86
C ARG A 477 -4.79 -13.74 -17.58
N MET A 478 -4.18 -13.47 -16.42
CA MET A 478 -4.89 -13.37 -15.14
C MET A 478 -5.98 -12.29 -15.19
N THR A 479 -5.68 -11.13 -15.77
CA THR A 479 -6.65 -10.04 -15.94
C THR A 479 -7.82 -10.47 -16.83
N GLN A 480 -7.56 -11.15 -17.94
CA GLN A 480 -8.61 -11.66 -18.84
C GLN A 480 -9.49 -12.70 -18.14
N PHE A 481 -8.88 -13.63 -17.40
CA PHE A 481 -9.60 -14.62 -16.60
C PHE A 481 -10.51 -13.96 -15.57
N MET A 482 -9.97 -13.01 -14.81
CA MET A 482 -10.73 -12.28 -13.79
C MET A 482 -11.82 -11.37 -14.38
N ALA A 483 -11.61 -10.90 -15.61
CA ALA A 483 -12.66 -10.19 -16.36
C ALA A 483 -13.90 -11.06 -16.53
N GLY A 484 -13.75 -12.25 -17.07
CA GLY A 484 -14.85 -13.20 -17.25
C GLY A 484 -15.51 -13.60 -15.92
N LYS A 485 -14.72 -13.79 -14.85
CA LYS A 485 -15.27 -14.07 -13.52
C LYS A 485 -16.08 -12.91 -12.96
N THR A 486 -15.57 -11.70 -13.06
CA THR A 486 -16.29 -10.49 -12.60
C THR A 486 -17.58 -10.28 -13.40
N GLU A 487 -17.55 -10.49 -14.72
CA GLU A 487 -18.74 -10.43 -15.56
C GLU A 487 -19.81 -11.45 -15.15
N SER A 488 -19.41 -12.68 -14.84
CA SER A 488 -20.30 -13.73 -14.36
C SER A 488 -20.92 -13.41 -12.99
N MET A 489 -20.21 -12.70 -12.12
CA MET A 489 -20.73 -12.23 -10.82
C MET A 489 -21.77 -11.11 -10.97
N VAL A 490 -21.65 -10.32 -12.03
CA VAL A 490 -22.54 -9.19 -12.28
C VAL A 490 -23.88 -9.63 -12.88
N THR A 491 -23.86 -10.61 -13.80
CA THR A 491 -25.02 -11.03 -14.60
C THR A 491 -26.20 -11.58 -13.79
N PRO A 492 -26.05 -12.40 -12.76
CA PRO A 492 -27.18 -13.01 -12.04
C PRO A 492 -27.94 -12.07 -11.11
N VAL A 493 -27.29 -11.02 -10.61
CA VAL A 493 -27.80 -10.21 -9.49
C VAL A 493 -28.60 -9.01 -9.94
N PHE A 494 -28.35 -8.56 -11.14
CA PHE A 494 -28.88 -7.29 -11.62
C PHE A 494 -29.69 -7.53 -12.90
N ALA A 495 -30.96 -7.80 -12.74
CA ALA A 495 -31.91 -8.06 -13.86
C ALA A 495 -31.95 -6.93 -14.91
N THR A 496 -31.32 -5.77 -14.63
CA THR A 496 -31.17 -4.64 -15.59
C THR A 496 -29.97 -3.74 -15.29
N PRO A 497 -28.73 -4.18 -15.32
CA PRO A 497 -27.59 -3.28 -15.28
C PRO A 497 -27.24 -2.81 -16.68
N ILE A 498 -26.99 -1.52 -16.83
CA ILE A 498 -26.26 -1.00 -18.01
C ILE A 498 -24.78 -1.25 -17.73
N LEU A 499 -24.27 -2.38 -18.19
CA LEU A 499 -22.87 -2.76 -18.03
C LEU A 499 -21.97 -1.86 -18.87
N THR A 500 -21.07 -1.16 -18.19
CA THR A 500 -19.87 -0.65 -18.83
C THR A 500 -18.66 -1.14 -18.03
N THR A 501 -18.02 -2.19 -18.54
CA THR A 501 -16.69 -2.60 -18.06
C THR A 501 -15.68 -1.56 -18.50
N SER A 502 -15.05 -0.88 -17.56
CA SER A 502 -13.83 -0.13 -17.80
C SER A 502 -12.71 -0.84 -17.05
N TRP A 503 -11.90 -1.58 -17.77
CA TRP A 503 -10.65 -2.08 -17.25
C TRP A 503 -9.71 -0.89 -17.15
N LEU A 504 -9.27 -0.60 -15.96
CA LEU A 504 -8.14 0.27 -15.70
C LEU A 504 -6.94 -0.67 -15.58
N ALA A 505 -6.15 -0.77 -16.64
CA ALA A 505 -4.80 -1.28 -16.60
C ALA A 505 -3.85 -0.12 -16.29
#